data_9e84bdb2fa21d6582edec02d7e75c769
#
_entry.id   9e84bdb2fa21d6582edec02d7e75c769
#
_cell.length_a   1.000
_cell.length_b   1.000
_cell.length_c   1.000
_cell.angle_alpha   90.00
_cell.angle_beta   90.00
_cell.angle_gamma   90.00
#
_symmetry.space_group_name_H-M   'P 1'
#
loop_
_entity.id
_entity.type
_entity.pdbx_description
1 polymer ?
#
loop_
_entity_poly.entity_id
_entity_poly.type
_entity_poly.pdbx_seq_one_letter_code
_entity_poly.pdbx_strand_id
1 'polypeptide(L)'
;MPEKVYHGKTEDAAAPFLGAKFWSKGESVLGVIERSFETENGTCFVLHSMKPIVVDGEETLRFSVGNMAGFKMALQASGLTGLRIGDKLWISCTGETPAVKEGNSPRVNFEVEVTRNE
;
A
#
# COMPACT_ATOMS: atom_id res chain seq x y z
N MET A 1 33.27 -12.26 3.64
CA MET A 1 32.05 -11.58 4.09
C MET A 1 31.22 -11.20 2.91
N PRO A 2 29.93 -11.46 2.93
CA PRO A 2 29.07 -11.01 1.84
C PRO A 2 29.02 -9.49 1.81
N GLU A 3 29.18 -8.95 0.63
CA GLU A 3 29.02 -7.52 0.42
C GLU A 3 27.53 -7.16 0.43
N LYS A 4 27.20 -5.99 0.98
CA LYS A 4 25.87 -5.44 0.85
C LYS A 4 25.86 -4.46 -0.32
N VAL A 5 24.90 -4.63 -1.22
CA VAL A 5 24.74 -3.74 -2.36
C VAL A 5 23.44 -2.95 -2.16
N TYR A 6 23.57 -1.62 -2.19
CA TYR A 6 22.44 -0.73 -2.14
C TYR A 6 22.20 -0.20 -3.55
N HIS A 7 21.00 -0.46 -4.07
CA HIS A 7 20.66 -0.09 -5.43
C HIS A 7 19.40 0.77 -5.43
N GLY A 8 19.47 1.90 -6.13
CA GLY A 8 18.32 2.80 -6.27
C GLY A 8 18.07 3.14 -7.72
N LYS A 9 16.82 3.27 -8.09
CA LYS A 9 16.40 3.74 -9.40
C LYS A 9 15.48 4.95 -9.22
N THR A 10 15.57 5.89 -10.14
CA THR A 10 14.66 7.05 -10.15
C THR A 10 13.21 6.64 -10.16
N GLU A 11 12.87 5.59 -10.89
CA GLU A 11 11.51 5.04 -10.97
C GLU A 11 10.97 4.63 -9.61
N ASP A 12 11.84 4.10 -8.76
CA ASP A 12 11.45 3.66 -7.40
C ASP A 12 11.13 4.86 -6.52
N ALA A 13 11.93 5.93 -6.63
CA ALA A 13 11.69 7.16 -5.90
C ALA A 13 10.44 7.90 -6.37
N ALA A 14 10.04 7.66 -7.63
CA ALA A 14 8.87 8.31 -8.22
C ALA A 14 7.54 7.63 -7.87
N ALA A 15 7.56 6.49 -7.16
CA ALA A 15 6.34 5.81 -6.73
C ALA A 15 5.87 6.39 -5.38
N PRO A 16 4.86 7.28 -5.37
CA PRO A 16 4.43 7.92 -4.13
C PRO A 16 3.77 6.92 -3.19
N PHE A 17 4.02 7.09 -1.89
CA PHE A 17 3.39 6.29 -0.85
C PHE A 17 1.98 6.81 -0.57
N LEU A 18 0.99 5.90 -0.55
CA LEU A 18 -0.38 6.25 -0.24
C LEU A 18 -0.59 6.22 1.27
N GLY A 19 -0.45 7.39 1.89
CA GLY A 19 -0.62 7.56 3.32
C GLY A 19 -2.04 7.97 3.71
N ALA A 20 -2.23 8.26 5.01
CA ALA A 20 -3.54 8.58 5.57
C ALA A 20 -4.23 9.75 4.85
N LYS A 21 -3.48 10.74 4.39
CA LYS A 21 -4.04 11.90 3.68
C LYS A 21 -4.74 11.50 2.38
N PHE A 22 -4.17 10.56 1.62
CA PHE A 22 -4.78 10.02 0.42
C PHE A 22 -6.07 9.27 0.75
N TRP A 23 -6.00 8.38 1.73
CA TRP A 23 -7.11 7.51 2.09
C TRP A 23 -8.26 8.24 2.78
N SER A 24 -7.99 9.37 3.43
CA SER A 24 -9.03 10.16 4.11
C SER A 24 -10.12 10.67 3.19
N LYS A 25 -9.88 10.66 1.88
CA LYS A 25 -10.86 11.07 0.86
C LYS A 25 -11.79 9.94 0.44
N GLY A 26 -11.65 8.75 1.02
CA GLY A 26 -12.49 7.59 0.66
C GLY A 26 -12.11 6.96 -0.67
N GLU A 27 -10.84 7.05 -1.05
CA GLU A 27 -10.36 6.57 -2.34
C GLU A 27 -10.26 5.05 -2.41
N SER A 28 -10.34 4.52 -3.63
CA SER A 28 -10.04 3.12 -3.94
C SER A 28 -9.02 3.05 -5.07
N VAL A 29 -8.18 2.01 -5.03
CA VAL A 29 -7.17 1.79 -6.06
C VAL A 29 -7.16 0.33 -6.47
N LEU A 30 -6.75 0.06 -7.70
CA LEU A 30 -6.58 -1.28 -8.24
C LEU A 30 -5.26 -1.31 -8.99
N GLY A 31 -4.38 -2.20 -8.60
CA GLY A 31 -3.08 -2.30 -9.24
C GLY A 31 -2.49 -3.70 -9.15
N VAL A 32 -1.42 -3.91 -9.91
CA VAL A 32 -0.66 -5.16 -9.93
C VAL A 32 0.66 -4.95 -9.22
N ILE A 33 1.00 -5.85 -8.31
CA ILE A 33 2.24 -5.75 -7.54
C ILE A 33 3.42 -5.99 -8.48
N GLU A 34 4.29 -5.00 -8.60
CA GLU A 34 5.52 -5.07 -9.39
C GLU A 34 6.71 -5.55 -8.56
N ARG A 35 6.78 -5.12 -7.31
CA ARG A 35 7.88 -5.47 -6.39
C ARG A 35 7.52 -5.12 -4.96
N SER A 36 8.34 -5.60 -4.04
CA SER A 36 8.26 -5.26 -2.63
C SER A 36 9.59 -4.73 -2.14
N PHE A 37 9.56 -3.99 -1.04
CA PHE A 37 10.78 -3.53 -0.38
C PHE A 37 10.54 -3.46 1.13
N GLU A 38 11.63 -3.61 1.87
CA GLU A 38 11.57 -3.55 3.34
C GLU A 38 11.87 -2.15 3.85
N THR A 39 11.14 -1.76 4.88
CA THR A 39 11.39 -0.53 5.63
C THR A 39 11.56 -0.86 7.11
N GLU A 40 11.96 0.11 7.92
CA GLU A 40 12.04 -0.06 9.37
C GLU A 40 10.70 -0.50 9.98
N ASN A 41 9.60 -0.16 9.33
CA ASN A 41 8.26 -0.42 9.83
C ASN A 41 7.60 -1.65 9.19
N GLY A 42 8.27 -2.34 8.29
CA GLY A 42 7.78 -3.56 7.65
C GLY A 42 7.87 -3.52 6.13
N THR A 43 7.18 -4.46 5.49
CA THR A 43 7.20 -4.63 4.05
C THR A 43 6.23 -3.67 3.36
N CYS A 44 6.72 -3.00 2.33
CA CYS A 44 5.91 -2.17 1.44
C CYS A 44 5.88 -2.77 0.03
N PHE A 45 4.86 -2.43 -0.73
CA PHE A 45 4.67 -2.94 -2.09
C PHE A 45 4.52 -1.78 -3.06
N VAL A 46 5.14 -1.92 -4.23
CA VAL A 46 4.96 -0.99 -5.35
C VAL A 46 4.04 -1.65 -6.36
N LEU A 47 2.98 -0.93 -6.73
CA LEU A 47 1.97 -1.42 -7.66
C LEU A 47 1.90 -0.54 -8.89
N HIS A 48 1.63 -1.19 -10.03
CA HIS A 48 1.24 -0.51 -11.25
C HIS A 48 -0.28 -0.38 -11.25
N SER A 49 -0.78 0.85 -11.19
CA SER A 49 -2.21 1.13 -11.16
C SER A 49 -2.86 0.80 -12.50
N MET A 50 -4.05 0.20 -12.46
CA MET A 50 -4.84 -0.08 -13.67
C MET A 50 -5.40 1.20 -14.29
N LYS A 51 -5.51 2.27 -13.51
CA LYS A 51 -5.95 3.59 -13.96
C LYS A 51 -5.08 4.65 -13.32
N PRO A 52 -4.86 5.78 -13.99
CA PRO A 52 -4.14 6.88 -13.34
C PRO A 52 -4.82 7.29 -12.04
N ILE A 53 -4.01 7.55 -11.02
CA ILE A 53 -4.47 8.09 -9.74
C ILE A 53 -3.79 9.43 -9.48
N VAL A 54 -4.41 10.28 -8.67
CA VAL A 54 -3.86 11.58 -8.31
C VAL A 54 -3.37 11.53 -6.87
N VAL A 55 -2.08 11.76 -6.67
CA VAL A 55 -1.46 11.82 -5.34
C VAL A 55 -0.78 13.17 -5.20
N ASP A 56 -1.17 13.93 -4.18
CA ASP A 56 -0.65 15.29 -3.93
C ASP A 56 -0.73 16.20 -5.17
N GLY A 57 -1.82 16.09 -5.92
CA GLY A 57 -2.07 16.92 -7.11
C GLY A 57 -1.39 16.43 -8.38
N GLU A 58 -0.63 15.35 -8.33
CA GLU A 58 0.06 14.78 -9.49
C GLU A 58 -0.54 13.44 -9.90
N GLU A 59 -0.75 13.26 -11.20
CA GLU A 59 -1.23 12.01 -11.75
C GLU A 59 -0.08 11.00 -11.87
N THR A 60 -0.32 9.77 -11.42
CA THR A 60 0.68 8.71 -11.47
C THR A 60 0.04 7.37 -11.80
N LEU A 61 0.82 6.47 -12.42
CA LEU A 61 0.44 5.08 -12.68
C LEU A 61 1.11 4.11 -11.70
N ARG A 62 1.99 4.58 -10.83
CA ARG A 62 2.64 3.75 -9.81
C ARG A 62 2.44 4.35 -8.44
N PHE A 63 2.28 3.48 -7.46
CA PHE A 63 2.14 3.91 -6.07
C PHE A 63 2.69 2.83 -5.14
N SER A 64 2.99 3.23 -3.91
CA SER A 64 3.45 2.32 -2.86
C SER A 64 2.43 2.24 -1.75
N VAL A 65 2.22 1.04 -1.21
CA VAL A 65 1.35 0.80 -0.07
C VAL A 65 2.05 -0.10 0.95
N GLY A 66 1.67 0.01 2.20
CA GLY A 66 2.17 -0.83 3.28
C GLY A 66 2.14 -0.10 4.61
N ASN A 67 2.59 -0.77 5.66
CA ASN A 67 2.79 -0.20 7.01
C ASN A 67 1.59 0.43 7.71
N MET A 68 0.42 0.36 7.17
CA MET A 68 -0.78 0.84 7.86
C MET A 68 -1.46 -0.33 8.57
N ALA A 69 -1.76 -0.16 9.85
CA ALA A 69 -2.35 -1.23 10.67
C ALA A 69 -3.66 -1.76 10.07
N GLY A 70 -4.52 -0.87 9.59
CA GLY A 70 -5.78 -1.26 8.95
C GLY A 70 -5.58 -2.09 7.69
N PHE A 71 -4.56 -1.75 6.89
CA PHE A 71 -4.22 -2.51 5.69
C PHE A 71 -3.73 -3.92 6.04
N LYS A 72 -2.83 -4.03 7.04
CA LYS A 72 -2.34 -5.33 7.51
C LYS A 72 -3.48 -6.20 8.06
N MET A 73 -4.38 -5.62 8.83
CA MET A 73 -5.54 -6.33 9.37
C MET A 73 -6.46 -6.83 8.27
N ALA A 74 -6.70 -6.02 7.24
CA ALA A 74 -7.53 -6.42 6.10
C ALA A 74 -6.90 -7.59 5.32
N LEU A 75 -5.58 -7.57 5.12
CA LEU A 75 -4.86 -8.68 4.47
C LEU A 75 -4.96 -9.96 5.30
N GLN A 76 -4.81 -9.87 6.61
CA GLN A 76 -4.97 -11.02 7.50
C GLN A 76 -6.40 -11.58 7.43
N ALA A 77 -7.38 -10.71 7.40
CA ALA A 77 -8.79 -11.12 7.30
C ALA A 77 -9.11 -11.80 5.96
N SER A 78 -8.35 -11.51 4.89
CA SER A 78 -8.51 -12.17 3.60
C SER A 78 -8.00 -13.62 3.60
N GLY A 79 -7.28 -14.02 4.63
CA GLY A 79 -6.70 -15.35 4.75
C GLY A 79 -5.32 -15.52 4.12
N LEU A 80 -4.77 -14.44 3.55
CA LEU A 80 -3.46 -14.49 2.92
C LEU A 80 -2.36 -14.20 3.94
N THR A 81 -1.27 -14.94 3.85
CA THR A 81 -0.08 -14.74 4.68
C THR A 81 0.89 -13.72 4.08
N GLY A 82 0.72 -13.37 2.81
CA GLY A 82 1.54 -12.38 2.13
C GLY A 82 1.09 -12.15 0.70
N LEU A 83 1.66 -11.13 0.08
CA LEU A 83 1.40 -10.76 -1.30
C LEU A 83 2.61 -11.16 -2.16
N ARG A 84 2.36 -11.46 -3.42
CA ARG A 84 3.38 -11.87 -4.39
C ARG A 84 3.41 -10.93 -5.57
N ILE A 85 4.57 -10.83 -6.21
CA ILE A 85 4.69 -10.10 -7.48
C ILE A 85 3.70 -10.70 -8.50
N GLY A 86 2.95 -9.83 -9.18
CA GLY A 86 1.91 -10.24 -10.12
C GLY A 86 0.52 -10.33 -9.53
N ASP A 87 0.37 -10.29 -8.21
CA ASP A 87 -0.96 -10.24 -7.58
C ASP A 87 -1.67 -8.95 -7.98
N LYS A 88 -2.94 -9.08 -8.34
CA LYS A 88 -3.81 -7.92 -8.55
C LYS A 88 -4.46 -7.57 -7.23
N LEU A 89 -4.27 -6.37 -6.77
CA LEU A 89 -4.74 -5.92 -5.47
C LEU A 89 -5.69 -4.74 -5.62
N TRP A 90 -6.91 -4.91 -5.12
CA TRP A 90 -7.86 -3.83 -4.96
C TRP A 90 -7.90 -3.41 -3.49
N ILE A 91 -7.78 -2.11 -3.24
CA ILE A 91 -7.80 -1.54 -1.89
C ILE A 91 -8.80 -0.40 -1.87
N SER A 92 -9.68 -0.41 -0.90
CA SER A 92 -10.64 0.67 -0.69
C SER A 92 -10.63 1.10 0.77
N CYS A 93 -10.64 2.40 1.00
CA CYS A 93 -10.82 2.95 2.33
C CYS A 93 -12.30 2.87 2.71
N THR A 94 -12.60 2.21 3.82
CA THR A 94 -13.98 2.04 4.31
C THR A 94 -14.35 3.03 5.41
N GLY A 95 -13.41 3.85 5.85
CA GLY A 95 -13.62 4.85 6.89
C GLY A 95 -12.51 4.86 7.91
N GLU A 96 -12.77 5.44 9.06
CA GLU A 96 -11.81 5.56 10.15
C GLU A 96 -12.40 5.07 11.46
N THR A 97 -11.56 4.44 12.29
CA THR A 97 -11.91 4.12 13.67
C THR A 97 -11.24 5.16 14.57
N PRO A 98 -12.00 5.89 15.42
CA PRO A 98 -11.39 6.88 16.31
C PRO A 98 -10.34 6.27 17.23
N ALA A 99 -9.32 7.04 17.56
CA ALA A 99 -8.30 6.61 18.51
C ALA A 99 -8.90 6.42 19.90
N VAL A 100 -8.49 5.34 20.58
CA VAL A 100 -8.92 5.05 21.95
C VAL A 100 -8.22 5.94 22.93
N LYS A 101 -6.96 6.30 22.65
CA LYS A 101 -6.16 7.18 23.50
C LYS A 101 -6.11 8.59 22.91
N GLU A 102 -6.30 9.58 23.77
CA GLU A 102 -6.11 10.98 23.41
C GLU A 102 -4.70 11.20 22.86
N GLY A 103 -4.59 11.96 21.77
CA GLY A 103 -3.34 12.25 21.11
C GLY A 103 -2.91 11.26 20.03
N ASN A 104 -3.57 10.12 19.92
CA ASN A 104 -3.31 9.15 18.84
C ASN A 104 -4.16 9.48 17.61
N SER A 105 -3.61 9.16 16.44
CA SER A 105 -4.35 9.33 15.18
C SER A 105 -5.43 8.25 15.03
N PRO A 106 -6.56 8.55 14.37
CA PRO A 106 -7.54 7.54 14.00
C PRO A 106 -6.91 6.47 13.12
N ARG A 107 -7.42 5.24 13.21
CA ARG A 107 -7.00 4.15 12.33
C ARG A 107 -7.82 4.20 11.05
N VAL A 108 -7.13 4.25 9.90
CA VAL A 108 -7.78 4.12 8.60
C VAL A 108 -8.12 2.66 8.36
N ASN A 109 -9.37 2.39 8.00
CA ASN A 109 -9.87 1.03 7.74
C ASN A 109 -9.95 0.77 6.25
N PHE A 110 -9.67 -0.48 5.86
CA PHE A 110 -9.61 -0.88 4.47
C PHE A 110 -10.40 -2.14 4.19
N GLU A 111 -10.87 -2.26 2.97
CA GLU A 111 -11.31 -3.50 2.37
C GLU A 111 -10.33 -3.84 1.25
N VAL A 112 -9.92 -5.09 1.17
CA VAL A 112 -8.97 -5.54 0.15
C VAL A 112 -9.50 -6.75 -0.59
N GLU A 113 -9.14 -6.86 -1.86
CA GLU A 113 -9.44 -8.02 -2.67
C GLU A 113 -8.19 -8.35 -3.48
N VAL A 114 -7.73 -9.60 -3.37
CA VAL A 114 -6.51 -10.06 -4.04
C VAL A 114 -6.88 -11.12 -5.05
N THR A 115 -6.48 -10.91 -6.30
CA THR A 115 -6.65 -11.88 -7.37
C THR A 115 -5.27 -12.39 -7.77
N ARG A 116 -5.11 -13.69 -7.70
CA ARG A 116 -3.83 -14.36 -7.98
C ARG A 116 -4.01 -15.42 -9.07
N ASN A 117 -3.13 -15.37 -10.05
CA ASN A 117 -3.08 -16.42 -11.06
C ASN A 117 -2.24 -17.59 -10.51
N GLU A 118 -2.88 -18.72 -10.37
CA GLU A 118 -2.22 -19.95 -9.91
C GLU A 118 -2.16 -20.98 -11.02
#